data_0f07225fc39683b0dff4285e762ec826
#
_entry.id   0f07225fc39683b0dff4285e762ec826
#
_cell.length_a   1.000
_cell.length_b   1.000
_cell.length_c   1.000
_cell.angle_alpha   90.00
_cell.angle_beta   90.00
_cell.angle_gamma   90.00
#
_symmetry.space_group_name_H-M   'P 1'
#
loop_
_entity.id
_entity.type
_entity.pdbx_description
1 polymer ?
#
loop_
_entity_poly.entity_id
_entity_poly.type
_entity_poly.pdbx_seq_one_letter_code
_entity_poly.pdbx_strand_id
1 'polypeptide(L)'
;MYNLKHVLVLFSMLLFISTPPSGRTGELKNYQCTKCGTLMQSTSRPSTLGCRSGGSHQWNELGPIGNENYQCTKCKLHVESHQRPSTLGCTAGGSHQWNDLGRIGTDTYQCQKCGLTIRSAERPSTLGCNTGSHQWNKLNR
;
A
#
# COMPACT_ATOMS: atom_id res chain seq x y z
N MET A 1 81.09 13.22 -2.07
CA MET A 1 79.94 13.70 -2.87
C MET A 1 78.97 12.56 -2.98
N TYR A 2 77.96 12.51 -2.06
CA TYR A 2 76.94 11.49 -2.07
C TYR A 2 75.60 12.15 -2.37
N ASN A 3 75.01 11.80 -3.51
CA ASN A 3 73.64 12.20 -3.90
C ASN A 3 72.62 11.30 -3.20
N LEU A 4 71.94 11.88 -2.25
CA LEU A 4 70.81 11.21 -1.55
C LEU A 4 69.57 11.45 -2.37
N LYS A 5 69.15 10.43 -3.13
CA LYS A 5 67.87 10.43 -3.82
C LYS A 5 66.77 10.13 -2.81
N HIS A 6 65.93 11.12 -2.52
CA HIS A 6 64.71 10.92 -1.75
C HIS A 6 63.72 10.09 -2.53
N VAL A 7 63.47 8.86 -2.07
CA VAL A 7 62.36 8.03 -2.55
C VAL A 7 61.14 8.45 -1.76
N LEU A 8 60.24 9.18 -2.41
CA LEU A 8 58.91 9.49 -1.90
C LEU A 8 58.01 8.26 -2.09
N VAL A 9 57.82 7.51 -1.02
CA VAL A 9 56.80 6.43 -1.01
C VAL A 9 55.45 7.07 -0.73
N LEU A 10 54.66 7.25 -1.78
CA LEU A 10 53.26 7.63 -1.67
C LEU A 10 52.46 6.44 -1.16
N PHE A 11 52.14 6.45 0.14
CA PHE A 11 51.21 5.52 0.73
C PHE A 11 49.80 5.91 0.29
N SER A 12 49.30 5.26 -0.76
CA SER A 12 47.91 5.40 -1.21
C SER A 12 47.03 4.68 -0.22
N MET A 13 46.47 5.42 0.76
CA MET A 13 45.45 4.93 1.67
C MET A 13 44.15 4.77 0.87
N LEU A 14 43.86 3.57 0.39
CA LEU A 14 42.55 3.17 -0.11
C LEU A 14 41.55 3.17 1.06
N LEU A 15 40.82 4.26 1.23
CA LEU A 15 39.63 4.32 2.08
C LEU A 15 38.57 3.42 1.45
N PHE A 16 38.46 2.20 1.94
CA PHE A 16 37.27 1.36 1.71
C PHE A 16 36.11 2.01 2.43
N ILE A 17 35.35 2.83 1.71
CA ILE A 17 34.04 3.27 2.16
C ILE A 17 33.15 2.04 2.11
N SER A 18 33.05 1.33 3.23
CA SER A 18 32.04 0.31 3.45
C SER A 18 30.69 1.02 3.46
N THR A 19 30.01 1.05 2.32
CA THR A 19 28.61 1.39 2.26
C THR A 19 27.87 0.34 3.10
N PRO A 20 27.12 0.73 4.15
CA PRO A 20 26.31 -0.24 4.87
C PRO A 20 25.35 -0.88 3.87
N PRO A 21 25.07 -2.19 3.97
CA PRO A 21 24.05 -2.80 3.15
C PRO A 21 22.75 -2.04 3.44
N SER A 22 22.23 -1.36 2.42
CA SER A 22 20.89 -0.80 2.46
C SER A 22 19.97 -1.97 2.69
N GLY A 23 19.61 -2.23 3.94
CA GLY A 23 18.53 -3.13 4.28
C GLY A 23 17.33 -2.59 3.52
N ARG A 24 16.96 -3.23 2.42
CA ARG A 24 15.70 -2.98 1.76
C ARG A 24 14.63 -3.36 2.77
N THR A 25 14.18 -2.39 3.57
CA THR A 25 12.91 -2.49 4.24
C THR A 25 11.90 -2.68 3.12
N GLY A 26 11.38 -3.91 2.99
CA GLY A 26 10.46 -4.24 1.91
C GLY A 26 9.33 -3.22 1.91
N GLU A 27 8.92 -2.75 0.73
CA GLU A 27 7.80 -1.82 0.58
C GLU A 27 6.53 -2.47 1.17
N LEU A 28 5.80 -1.72 1.99
CA LEU A 28 4.56 -2.21 2.60
C LEU A 28 3.47 -2.28 1.53
N LYS A 29 2.82 -3.43 1.42
CA LYS A 29 1.83 -3.75 0.39
C LYS A 29 0.51 -4.20 0.99
N ASN A 30 -0.55 -3.99 0.22
CA ASN A 30 -1.87 -4.52 0.51
C ASN A 30 -2.01 -5.94 -0.05
N TYR A 31 -2.50 -6.87 0.78
CA TYR A 31 -2.85 -8.25 0.39
C TYR A 31 -4.30 -8.54 0.75
N GLN A 32 -5.05 -9.12 -0.16
CA GLN A 32 -6.40 -9.61 0.10
C GLN A 32 -6.45 -11.12 -0.05
N CYS A 33 -7.08 -11.80 0.91
CA CYS A 33 -7.43 -13.21 0.73
C CYS A 33 -8.66 -13.33 -0.17
N THR A 34 -8.52 -14.01 -1.30
CA THR A 34 -9.61 -14.21 -2.27
C THR A 34 -10.75 -15.08 -1.74
N LYS A 35 -10.48 -15.92 -0.71
CA LYS A 35 -11.48 -16.80 -0.08
C LYS A 35 -12.33 -16.10 0.98
N CYS A 36 -11.68 -15.40 1.91
CA CYS A 36 -12.38 -14.83 3.08
C CYS A 36 -12.45 -13.29 3.09
N GLY A 37 -11.86 -12.62 2.10
CA GLY A 37 -11.89 -11.16 1.97
C GLY A 37 -10.98 -10.41 2.95
N THR A 38 -10.29 -11.10 3.87
CA THR A 38 -9.39 -10.43 4.83
C THR A 38 -8.35 -9.60 4.09
N LEU A 39 -8.23 -8.32 4.47
CA LEU A 39 -7.18 -7.42 4.03
C LEU A 39 -6.03 -7.43 5.04
N MET A 40 -4.80 -7.48 4.57
CA MET A 40 -3.59 -7.39 5.39
C MET A 40 -2.54 -6.52 4.71
N GLN A 41 -1.82 -5.73 5.51
CA GLN A 41 -0.68 -4.95 5.06
C GLN A 41 0.60 -5.60 5.53
N SER A 42 1.53 -5.84 4.62
CA SER A 42 2.79 -6.53 4.94
C SER A 42 3.88 -6.17 3.93
N THR A 43 5.14 -6.28 4.35
CA THR A 43 6.32 -6.15 3.47
C THR A 43 6.63 -7.43 2.70
N SER A 44 6.03 -8.55 3.09
CA SER A 44 6.15 -9.85 2.44
C SER A 44 4.79 -10.53 2.39
N ARG A 45 4.67 -11.61 1.60
CA ARG A 45 3.42 -12.37 1.50
C ARG A 45 3.03 -12.90 2.89
N PRO A 46 1.80 -12.60 3.38
CA PRO A 46 1.37 -13.03 4.72
C PRO A 46 1.25 -14.56 4.85
N SER A 47 1.22 -15.04 6.11
CA SER A 47 0.99 -16.46 6.41
C SER A 47 -0.31 -16.97 5.77
N THR A 48 -0.27 -18.18 5.27
CA THR A 48 -1.45 -18.82 4.67
C THR A 48 -2.35 -19.52 5.68
N LEU A 49 -1.93 -19.62 6.96
CA LEU A 49 -2.68 -20.35 7.99
C LEU A 49 -3.89 -19.56 8.52
N GLY A 50 -4.92 -20.28 8.95
CA GLY A 50 -6.03 -19.71 9.73
C GLY A 50 -7.09 -18.96 8.92
N CYS A 51 -7.34 -19.33 7.67
CA CYS A 51 -8.39 -18.72 6.86
C CYS A 51 -9.77 -18.98 7.45
N ARG A 52 -10.58 -17.91 7.66
CA ARG A 52 -11.96 -18.00 8.20
C ARG A 52 -12.89 -18.85 7.33
N SER A 53 -12.63 -18.94 6.03
CA SER A 53 -13.40 -19.79 5.11
C SER A 53 -12.89 -21.22 5.04
N GLY A 54 -12.05 -21.62 6.01
CA GLY A 54 -11.44 -22.96 6.10
C GLY A 54 -10.17 -23.11 5.27
N GLY A 55 -9.26 -23.96 5.76
CA GLY A 55 -7.98 -24.24 5.12
C GLY A 55 -7.03 -23.07 5.09
N SER A 56 -6.32 -22.90 3.98
CA SER A 56 -5.29 -21.87 3.81
C SER A 56 -5.84 -20.60 3.15
N HIS A 57 -5.27 -19.44 3.55
CA HIS A 57 -5.48 -18.18 2.83
C HIS A 57 -4.92 -18.25 1.41
N GLN A 58 -5.64 -17.67 0.48
CA GLN A 58 -5.20 -17.45 -0.90
C GLN A 58 -4.98 -15.94 -1.09
N TRP A 59 -3.75 -15.50 -0.79
CA TRP A 59 -3.39 -14.09 -0.86
C TRP A 59 -3.20 -13.62 -2.29
N ASN A 60 -3.87 -12.55 -2.63
CA ASN A 60 -3.63 -11.74 -3.82
C ASN A 60 -2.99 -10.41 -3.39
N GLU A 61 -1.88 -10.05 -4.02
CA GLU A 61 -1.23 -8.76 -3.84
C GLU A 61 -1.99 -7.69 -4.62
N LEU A 62 -2.44 -6.66 -3.93
CA LEU A 62 -3.17 -5.54 -4.52
C LEU A 62 -2.26 -4.39 -4.93
N GLY A 63 -1.03 -4.38 -4.44
CA GLY A 63 -0.01 -3.35 -4.70
C GLY A 63 0.44 -2.58 -3.46
N PRO A 64 1.39 -1.64 -3.63
CA PRO A 64 1.97 -0.89 -2.53
C PRO A 64 0.95 0.05 -1.87
N ILE A 65 1.14 0.28 -0.57
CA ILE A 65 0.39 1.30 0.16
C ILE A 65 0.80 2.68 -0.34
N GLY A 66 -0.15 3.61 -0.43
CA GLY A 66 0.11 4.95 -0.92
C GLY A 66 -0.88 5.96 -0.37
N ASN A 67 -1.00 7.07 -1.06
CA ASN A 67 -1.70 8.26 -0.61
C ASN A 67 -3.03 8.53 -1.34
N GLU A 68 -3.55 7.56 -2.09
CA GLU A 68 -4.84 7.62 -2.74
C GLU A 68 -5.80 6.58 -2.16
N ASN A 69 -7.06 6.94 -2.02
CA ASN A 69 -8.12 6.05 -1.55
C ASN A 69 -8.79 5.36 -2.73
N TYR A 70 -8.85 4.03 -2.72
CA TYR A 70 -9.57 3.24 -3.71
C TYR A 70 -10.64 2.37 -3.06
N GLN A 71 -11.82 2.30 -3.66
CA GLN A 71 -12.85 1.36 -3.26
C GLN A 71 -13.31 0.51 -4.44
N CYS A 72 -13.40 -0.81 -4.23
CA CYS A 72 -14.00 -1.68 -5.21
C CYS A 72 -15.53 -1.54 -5.18
N THR A 73 -16.14 -1.22 -6.33
CA THR A 73 -17.59 -1.05 -6.44
C THR A 73 -18.36 -2.36 -6.26
N LYS A 74 -17.71 -3.52 -6.45
CA LYS A 74 -18.32 -4.86 -6.33
C LYS A 74 -18.26 -5.39 -4.90
N CYS A 75 -17.04 -5.58 -4.33
CA CYS A 75 -16.88 -6.18 -3.01
C CYS A 75 -16.75 -5.17 -1.86
N LYS A 76 -16.75 -3.87 -2.18
CA LYS A 76 -16.67 -2.74 -1.24
C LYS A 76 -15.35 -2.63 -0.47
N LEU A 77 -14.37 -3.45 -0.79
CA LEU A 77 -13.04 -3.34 -0.22
C LEU A 77 -12.51 -1.93 -0.45
N HIS A 78 -12.03 -1.28 0.62
CA HIS A 78 -11.31 -0.02 0.58
C HIS A 78 -9.82 -0.28 0.84
N VAL A 79 -8.96 0.35 0.05
CA VAL A 79 -7.50 0.30 0.21
C VAL A 79 -6.88 1.66 -0.05
N GLU A 80 -5.78 1.93 0.63
CA GLU A 80 -4.89 3.07 0.39
C GLU A 80 -3.74 2.60 -0.53
N SER A 81 -3.52 3.25 -1.66
CA SER A 81 -2.52 2.82 -2.65
C SER A 81 -1.89 3.99 -3.38
N HIS A 82 -0.66 3.83 -3.89
CA HIS A 82 -0.01 4.82 -4.76
C HIS A 82 -0.62 4.91 -6.15
N GLN A 83 -1.19 3.81 -6.61
CA GLN A 83 -1.77 3.69 -7.94
C GLN A 83 -2.96 2.74 -7.88
N ARG A 84 -3.71 2.66 -8.96
CA ARG A 84 -4.87 1.75 -9.05
C ARG A 84 -4.45 0.33 -8.67
N PRO A 85 -5.08 -0.28 -7.65
CA PRO A 85 -4.71 -1.61 -7.16
C PRO A 85 -4.95 -2.71 -8.20
N SER A 86 -4.34 -3.88 -7.99
CA SER A 86 -4.58 -5.07 -8.81
C SER A 86 -6.07 -5.38 -8.91
N THR A 87 -6.52 -5.73 -10.10
CA THR A 87 -7.93 -6.07 -10.34
C THR A 87 -8.25 -7.53 -10.04
N LEU A 88 -7.25 -8.37 -9.78
CA LEU A 88 -7.43 -9.81 -9.56
C LEU A 88 -8.07 -10.13 -8.20
N GLY A 89 -8.81 -11.22 -8.13
CA GLY A 89 -9.22 -11.86 -6.88
C GLY A 89 -10.35 -11.15 -6.10
N CYS A 90 -11.26 -10.49 -6.77
CA CYS A 90 -12.43 -9.88 -6.13
C CYS A 90 -13.32 -10.94 -5.46
N THR A 91 -13.61 -10.78 -4.16
CA THR A 91 -14.45 -11.71 -3.40
C THR A 91 -15.92 -11.75 -3.85
N ALA A 92 -16.37 -10.72 -4.58
CA ALA A 92 -17.68 -10.71 -5.24
C ALA A 92 -17.67 -11.37 -6.64
N GLY A 93 -16.57 -12.06 -6.98
CA GLY A 93 -16.37 -12.77 -8.23
C GLY A 93 -15.71 -11.92 -9.33
N GLY A 94 -14.85 -12.56 -10.11
CA GLY A 94 -14.12 -11.95 -11.22
C GLY A 94 -13.11 -10.88 -10.78
N SER A 95 -13.05 -9.78 -11.51
CA SER A 95 -12.11 -8.69 -11.27
C SER A 95 -12.68 -7.59 -10.37
N HIS A 96 -11.81 -6.96 -9.58
CA HIS A 96 -12.15 -5.72 -8.88
C HIS A 96 -12.48 -4.59 -9.87
N GLN A 97 -13.44 -3.79 -9.51
CA GLN A 97 -13.79 -2.55 -10.21
C GLN A 97 -13.48 -1.39 -9.27
N TRP A 98 -12.26 -0.86 -9.37
CA TRP A 98 -11.78 0.20 -8.50
C TRP A 98 -12.31 1.56 -8.90
N ASN A 99 -12.83 2.27 -7.91
CA ASN A 99 -13.17 3.68 -7.97
C ASN A 99 -12.18 4.46 -7.10
N ASP A 100 -11.63 5.52 -7.68
CA ASP A 100 -10.77 6.46 -6.97
C ASP A 100 -11.65 7.41 -6.16
N LEU A 101 -11.44 7.45 -4.84
CA LEU A 101 -12.16 8.33 -3.91
C LEU A 101 -11.38 9.61 -3.62
N GLY A 102 -10.15 9.74 -4.13
CA GLY A 102 -9.28 10.91 -3.96
C GLY A 102 -8.17 10.72 -2.95
N ARG A 103 -7.31 11.73 -2.88
CA ARG A 103 -6.09 11.73 -2.08
C ARG A 103 -6.37 11.69 -0.58
N ILE A 104 -5.54 10.92 0.14
CA ILE A 104 -5.54 10.91 1.61
C ILE A 104 -5.12 12.28 2.13
N GLY A 105 -5.79 12.74 3.17
CA GLY A 105 -5.52 14.02 3.83
C GLY A 105 -5.82 13.96 5.31
N THR A 106 -6.02 15.12 5.91
CA THR A 106 -6.27 15.28 7.36
C THR A 106 -7.74 15.25 7.73
N ASP A 107 -8.62 15.53 6.76
CA ASP A 107 -10.06 15.56 6.99
C ASP A 107 -10.63 14.15 7.00
N THR A 108 -11.53 13.87 7.94
CA THR A 108 -12.23 12.59 8.03
C THR A 108 -13.64 12.72 7.49
N TYR A 109 -13.98 11.86 6.54
CA TYR A 109 -15.31 11.78 5.94
C TYR A 109 -15.93 10.42 6.18
N GLN A 110 -17.23 10.42 6.49
CA GLN A 110 -18.02 9.21 6.60
C GLN A 110 -19.20 9.27 5.63
N CYS A 111 -19.40 8.18 4.90
CA CYS A 111 -20.58 8.04 4.06
C CYS A 111 -21.79 7.67 4.92
N GLN A 112 -22.84 8.49 4.91
CA GLN A 112 -24.07 8.27 5.67
C GLN A 112 -24.85 7.04 5.20
N LYS A 113 -24.66 6.60 3.94
CA LYS A 113 -25.38 5.48 3.36
C LYS A 113 -24.72 4.12 3.64
N CYS A 114 -23.40 4.02 3.52
CA CYS A 114 -22.68 2.75 3.64
C CYS A 114 -21.76 2.65 4.85
N GLY A 115 -21.59 3.75 5.61
CA GLY A 115 -20.75 3.81 6.80
C GLY A 115 -19.23 3.86 6.52
N LEU A 116 -18.81 3.79 5.26
CA LEU A 116 -17.37 3.89 4.94
C LEU A 116 -16.80 5.19 5.49
N THR A 117 -15.70 5.07 6.26
CA THR A 117 -14.97 6.21 6.82
C THR A 117 -13.58 6.25 6.21
N ILE A 118 -13.19 7.41 5.67
CA ILE A 118 -11.88 7.61 5.06
C ILE A 118 -11.30 8.97 5.47
N ARG A 119 -9.97 9.08 5.40
CA ARG A 119 -9.27 10.37 5.46
C ARG A 119 -9.07 10.88 4.05
N SER A 120 -9.37 12.16 3.80
CA SER A 120 -9.20 12.75 2.47
C SER A 120 -8.76 14.21 2.57
N ALA A 121 -7.98 14.67 1.57
CA ALA A 121 -7.57 16.07 1.46
C ALA A 121 -8.72 16.96 1.00
N GLU A 122 -9.66 16.40 0.24
CA GLU A 122 -10.83 17.08 -0.31
C GLU A 122 -12.07 16.19 -0.12
N ARG A 123 -13.25 16.71 -0.47
CA ARG A 123 -14.46 15.90 -0.44
C ARG A 123 -14.31 14.71 -1.40
N PRO A 124 -14.43 13.47 -0.89
CA PRO A 124 -14.20 12.28 -1.71
C PRO A 124 -15.20 12.14 -2.86
N SER A 125 -14.81 11.36 -3.89
CA SER A 125 -15.70 10.99 -4.99
C SER A 125 -17.00 10.36 -4.48
N THR A 126 -18.12 10.71 -5.10
CA THR A 126 -19.41 10.17 -4.73
C THR A 126 -19.73 8.82 -5.37
N LEU A 127 -18.88 8.33 -6.28
CA LEU A 127 -19.10 7.08 -7.01
C LEU A 127 -18.81 5.85 -6.14
N GLY A 128 -19.49 4.73 -6.41
CA GLY A 128 -19.17 3.41 -5.87
C GLY A 128 -19.84 3.02 -4.55
N CYS A 129 -20.78 3.80 -4.04
CA CYS A 129 -21.57 3.41 -2.88
C CYS A 129 -22.48 2.20 -3.17
N ASN A 130 -22.77 1.39 -2.14
CA ASN A 130 -23.69 0.23 -2.23
C ASN A 130 -25.09 0.59 -2.72
N THR A 131 -25.53 1.82 -2.41
CA THR A 131 -26.89 2.33 -2.64
C THR A 131 -26.86 3.51 -3.62
N GLY A 132 -26.00 3.46 -4.63
CA GLY A 132 -25.83 4.52 -5.64
C GLY A 132 -24.64 5.41 -5.34
N SER A 133 -24.86 6.68 -5.05
CA SER A 133 -23.77 7.63 -4.77
C SER A 133 -23.49 7.75 -3.27
N HIS A 134 -22.22 7.92 -2.90
CA HIS A 134 -21.84 8.26 -1.54
C HIS A 134 -22.43 9.59 -1.10
N GLN A 135 -22.85 9.66 0.15
CA GLN A 135 -23.25 10.89 0.83
C GLN A 135 -22.25 11.16 1.96
N TRP A 136 -21.24 11.96 1.67
CA TRP A 136 -20.16 12.24 2.59
C TRP A 136 -20.53 13.31 3.62
N ASN A 137 -20.31 13.00 4.90
CA ASN A 137 -20.32 13.91 6.01
C ASN A 137 -18.89 14.09 6.53
N LYS A 138 -18.44 15.33 6.68
CA LYS A 138 -17.13 15.64 7.27
C LYS A 138 -17.27 15.59 8.80
N LEU A 139 -16.46 14.75 9.46
CA LEU A 139 -16.55 14.48 10.90
C LEU A 139 -15.72 15.46 11.74
N ASN A 140 -14.56 15.90 11.21
CA ASN A 140 -13.70 16.87 11.87
C ASN A 140 -13.93 18.28 11.29
N ARG A 141 -14.01 19.23 12.16
CA ARG A 141 -14.04 20.66 11.84
C ARG A 141 -12.66 21.26 12.02
#